data_9f6fd772edc4bc7fe755cae879e8a506
#
_entry.id   9f6fd772edc4bc7fe755cae879e8a506
#
_cell.length_a   1.000
_cell.length_b   1.000
_cell.length_c   1.000
_cell.angle_alpha   90.00
_cell.angle_beta   90.00
_cell.angle_gamma   90.00
#
_symmetry.space_group_name_H-M   'P 1'
#
loop_
_entity.id
_entity.type
_entity.pdbx_description
1 polymer ?
#
loop_
_entity_poly.entity_id
_entity_poly.type
_entity_poly.pdbx_seq_one_letter_code
_entity_poly.pdbx_strand_id
1 'polypeptide(L)'
;MGVLDLRFVRDKPGLVKERLRNKGVEDGKGQVDSILRLDEQRRGILGQVEELKHRRNVVSREVGDRKGRGEESEALVVEMRQIRGRIDAMDKEVVSMRNELDMRLLELPNIHHESSPVGADESENVEMESWGEPREFHFEPKPHWEIAEDLGLANFEWGAKVSGARFYTLTGLGAKLERALVNFMLDLHTEKHGY
;
A
#
# COMPACT_ATOMS: atom_id res chain seq x y z
N MET A 1 1.24 0.17 -3.75
CA MET A 1 0.86 1.44 -3.13
C MET A 1 -0.15 1.12 -2.04
N GLY A 2 0.28 1.05 -0.89
CA GLY A 2 -0.53 0.70 0.17
C GLY A 2 -1.08 1.97 0.72
N VAL A 3 -2.08 2.16 1.23
CA VAL A 3 -1.88 1.51 2.45
C VAL A 3 -1.55 2.59 3.46
N LEU A 4 -1.98 2.44 4.62
CA LEU A 4 -1.82 3.41 5.70
C LEU A 4 -0.33 3.73 5.94
N ASP A 5 0.00 5.01 5.98
CA ASP A 5 1.33 5.47 6.37
C ASP A 5 1.60 5.13 7.84
N LEU A 6 2.79 4.58 8.14
CA LEU A 6 3.20 4.22 9.51
C LEU A 6 3.10 5.40 10.50
N ARG A 7 3.42 6.60 10.03
CA ARG A 7 3.33 7.81 10.85
C ARG A 7 1.88 8.11 11.22
N PHE A 8 0.97 7.96 10.24
CA PHE A 8 -0.47 8.12 10.49
C PHE A 8 -0.99 7.09 11.51
N VAL A 9 -0.59 5.81 11.36
CA VAL A 9 -0.96 4.74 12.32
C VAL A 9 -0.45 5.05 13.72
N ARG A 10 0.76 5.57 13.85
CA ARG A 10 1.37 5.96 15.13
C ARG A 10 0.69 7.18 15.75
N ASP A 11 0.39 8.20 14.94
CA ASP A 11 -0.14 9.48 15.43
C ASP A 11 -1.64 9.37 15.77
N LYS A 12 -2.39 8.46 15.10
CA LYS A 12 -3.83 8.28 15.26
C LYS A 12 -4.26 6.81 15.44
N PRO A 13 -3.65 6.06 16.38
CA PRO A 13 -3.92 4.63 16.51
C PRO A 13 -5.37 4.32 16.88
N GLY A 14 -6.00 5.15 17.70
CA GLY A 14 -7.41 5.00 18.09
C GLY A 14 -8.35 5.08 16.90
N LEU A 15 -8.15 6.08 16.03
CA LEU A 15 -8.93 6.25 14.82
C LEU A 15 -8.76 5.06 13.86
N VAL A 16 -7.53 4.59 13.66
CA VAL A 16 -7.27 3.44 12.78
C VAL A 16 -7.97 2.19 13.31
N LYS A 17 -7.85 1.90 14.60
CA LYS A 17 -8.52 0.75 15.25
C LYS A 17 -10.05 0.82 15.13
N GLU A 18 -10.63 2.00 15.34
CA GLU A 18 -12.07 2.23 15.19
C GLU A 18 -12.52 1.97 13.76
N ARG A 19 -11.84 2.55 12.77
CA ARG A 19 -12.20 2.41 11.36
C ARG A 19 -12.05 0.99 10.84
N LEU A 20 -11.04 0.25 11.32
CA LEU A 20 -10.88 -1.17 11.01
C LEU A 20 -12.01 -2.02 11.61
N ARG A 21 -12.42 -1.73 12.85
CA ARG A 21 -13.57 -2.37 13.48
C ARG A 21 -14.86 -2.08 12.68
N ASN A 22 -15.10 -0.83 12.30
CA ASN A 22 -16.26 -0.43 11.51
C ASN A 22 -16.29 -1.10 10.13
N LYS A 23 -15.13 -1.51 9.61
CA LYS A 23 -14.97 -2.26 8.37
C LYS A 23 -15.10 -3.79 8.55
N GLY A 24 -15.35 -4.27 9.76
CA GLY A 24 -15.49 -5.68 10.06
C GLY A 24 -14.17 -6.46 10.10
N VAL A 25 -13.03 -5.79 10.29
CA VAL A 25 -11.72 -6.47 10.41
C VAL A 25 -11.60 -7.08 11.80
N GLU A 26 -11.68 -8.43 11.90
CA GLU A 26 -11.75 -9.17 13.17
C GLU A 26 -10.62 -8.83 14.14
N ASP A 27 -9.36 -8.81 13.69
CA ASP A 27 -8.18 -8.51 14.52
C ASP A 27 -7.52 -7.17 14.19
N GLY A 28 -8.27 -6.20 13.69
CA GLY A 28 -7.71 -4.90 13.33
C GLY A 28 -7.01 -4.20 14.49
N LYS A 29 -7.50 -4.38 15.73
CA LYS A 29 -6.83 -3.84 16.93
C LYS A 29 -5.48 -4.51 17.18
N GLY A 30 -5.41 -5.84 17.15
CA GLY A 30 -4.18 -6.60 17.38
C GLY A 30 -3.12 -6.29 16.32
N GLN A 31 -3.53 -6.19 15.05
CA GLN A 31 -2.65 -5.81 13.94
C GLN A 31 -2.02 -4.43 14.17
N VAL A 32 -2.81 -3.42 14.52
CA VAL A 32 -2.31 -2.06 14.82
C VAL A 32 -1.36 -2.09 16.03
N ASP A 33 -1.72 -2.77 17.10
CA ASP A 33 -0.87 -2.86 18.29
C ASP A 33 0.46 -3.57 18.01
N SER A 34 0.45 -4.56 17.13
CA SER A 34 1.66 -5.26 16.71
C SER A 34 2.60 -4.36 15.89
N ILE A 35 2.05 -3.56 14.97
CA ILE A 35 2.79 -2.58 14.18
C ILE A 35 3.42 -1.53 15.09
N LEU A 36 2.66 -0.99 16.03
CA LEU A 36 3.16 0.03 16.96
C LEU A 36 4.29 -0.49 17.85
N ARG A 37 4.17 -1.71 18.37
CA ARG A 37 5.23 -2.34 19.16
C ARG A 37 6.51 -2.54 18.35
N LEU A 38 6.38 -3.03 17.13
CA LEU A 38 7.52 -3.25 16.25
C LEU A 38 8.21 -1.92 15.87
N ASP A 39 7.44 -0.86 15.61
CA ASP A 39 7.99 0.48 15.37
C ASP A 39 8.71 1.05 16.61
N GLU A 40 8.16 0.85 17.79
CA GLU A 40 8.79 1.27 19.04
C GLU A 40 10.14 0.57 19.28
N GLN A 41 10.18 -0.76 19.10
CA GLN A 41 11.41 -1.54 19.17
C GLN A 41 12.46 -1.05 18.16
N ARG A 42 12.05 -0.88 16.90
CA ARG A 42 12.93 -0.35 15.84
C ARG A 42 13.49 1.02 16.19
N ARG A 43 12.69 1.93 16.70
CA ARG A 43 13.15 3.27 17.14
C ARG A 43 14.08 3.20 18.33
N GLY A 44 13.85 2.27 19.26
CA GLY A 44 14.76 2.02 20.37
C GLY A 44 16.14 1.59 19.90
N ILE A 45 16.21 0.65 18.95
CA ILE A 45 17.48 0.20 18.35
C ILE A 45 18.16 1.34 17.59
N LEU A 46 17.42 2.13 16.83
CA LEU A 46 17.97 3.31 16.14
C LEU A 46 18.62 4.31 17.11
N GLY A 47 17.98 4.56 18.26
CA GLY A 47 18.57 5.39 19.31
C GLY A 47 19.92 4.85 19.82
N GLN A 48 19.99 3.53 20.07
CA GLN A 48 21.24 2.89 20.49
C GLN A 48 22.31 2.93 19.40
N VAL A 49 21.95 2.77 18.13
CA VAL A 49 22.87 2.91 17.00
C VAL A 49 23.46 4.33 16.94
N GLU A 50 22.64 5.36 17.13
CA GLU A 50 23.13 6.74 17.15
C GLU A 50 24.08 7.02 18.33
N GLU A 51 23.80 6.48 19.51
CA GLU A 51 24.72 6.56 20.67
C GLU A 51 26.05 5.86 20.38
N LEU A 52 26.00 4.66 19.78
CA LEU A 52 27.21 3.94 19.39
C LEU A 52 28.03 4.69 18.33
N LYS A 53 27.36 5.29 17.34
CA LYS A 53 27.97 6.13 16.30
C LYS A 53 28.66 7.36 16.95
N HIS A 54 27.97 7.99 17.89
CA HIS A 54 28.57 9.11 18.67
C HIS A 54 29.82 8.64 19.45
N ARG A 55 29.72 7.55 20.22
CA ARG A 55 30.86 6.98 20.96
C ARG A 55 32.02 6.63 20.02
N ARG A 56 31.76 5.97 18.90
CA ARG A 56 32.77 5.66 17.88
C ARG A 56 33.49 6.92 17.41
N ASN A 57 32.77 8.02 17.17
CA ASN A 57 33.40 9.27 16.73
C ASN A 57 34.28 9.89 17.79
N VAL A 58 33.90 9.82 19.09
CA VAL A 58 34.70 10.28 20.21
C VAL A 58 36.00 9.46 20.33
N VAL A 59 35.87 8.12 20.36
CA VAL A 59 37.03 7.20 20.48
C VAL A 59 37.94 7.35 19.26
N SER A 60 37.40 7.57 18.06
CA SER A 60 38.20 7.79 16.84
C SER A 60 39.07 9.05 16.94
N ARG A 61 38.54 10.14 17.50
CA ARG A 61 39.33 11.37 17.74
C ARG A 61 40.43 11.12 18.77
N GLU A 62 40.10 10.45 19.88
CA GLU A 62 41.08 10.13 20.91
C GLU A 62 42.21 9.24 20.38
N VAL A 63 41.90 8.25 19.52
CA VAL A 63 42.94 7.45 18.83
C VAL A 63 43.82 8.34 17.97
N GLY A 64 43.24 9.30 17.23
CA GLY A 64 44.02 10.27 16.42
C GLY A 64 44.97 11.11 17.29
N ASP A 65 44.45 11.67 18.36
CA ASP A 65 45.21 12.52 19.29
C ASP A 65 46.35 11.77 19.98
N ARG A 66 46.12 10.55 20.47
CA ARG A 66 47.15 9.70 21.10
C ARG A 66 48.21 9.28 20.10
N LYS A 67 47.82 8.86 18.89
CA LYS A 67 48.79 8.53 17.82
C LYS A 67 49.66 9.74 17.45
N GLY A 68 49.07 10.93 17.37
CA GLY A 68 49.81 12.17 17.09
C GLY A 68 50.84 12.52 18.18
N ARG A 69 50.62 12.06 19.44
CA ARG A 69 51.54 12.23 20.58
C ARG A 69 52.50 11.07 20.80
N GLY A 70 52.40 10.00 19.96
CA GLY A 70 53.21 8.80 20.14
C GLY A 70 52.77 7.92 21.32
N GLU A 71 51.55 8.11 21.84
CA GLU A 71 50.99 7.36 22.97
C GLU A 71 50.34 6.06 22.51
N GLU A 72 50.26 5.08 23.41
CA GLU A 72 49.62 3.80 23.15
C GLU A 72 48.10 3.99 22.92
N SER A 73 47.56 3.39 21.86
CA SER A 73 46.15 3.52 21.52
C SER A 73 45.45 2.17 21.16
N GLU A 74 46.14 1.05 21.45
CA GLU A 74 45.65 -0.28 20.99
C GLU A 74 44.31 -0.67 21.63
N ALA A 75 44.11 -0.40 22.91
CA ALA A 75 42.86 -0.63 23.62
C ALA A 75 41.66 0.14 22.97
N LEU A 76 41.89 1.39 22.58
CA LEU A 76 40.85 2.20 21.88
C LEU A 76 40.58 1.69 20.48
N VAL A 77 41.57 1.17 19.79
CA VAL A 77 41.38 0.53 18.48
C VAL A 77 40.51 -0.73 18.59
N VAL A 78 40.73 -1.54 19.64
CA VAL A 78 39.90 -2.71 19.94
C VAL A 78 38.46 -2.28 20.26
N GLU A 79 38.28 -1.25 21.11
CA GLU A 79 36.95 -0.69 21.41
C GLU A 79 36.24 -0.23 20.13
N MET A 80 36.91 0.51 19.26
CA MET A 80 36.35 0.95 17.97
C MET A 80 35.88 -0.23 17.11
N ARG A 81 36.65 -1.32 17.05
CA ARG A 81 36.28 -2.52 16.28
C ARG A 81 35.02 -3.17 16.86
N GLN A 82 34.93 -3.26 18.18
CA GLN A 82 33.75 -3.79 18.87
C GLN A 82 32.50 -2.92 18.63
N ILE A 83 32.64 -1.60 18.76
CA ILE A 83 31.52 -0.66 18.47
C ILE A 83 31.05 -0.81 17.03
N ARG A 84 31.98 -0.89 16.07
CA ARG A 84 31.63 -1.09 14.65
C ARG A 84 30.87 -2.39 14.43
N GLY A 85 31.32 -3.49 14.99
CA GLY A 85 30.64 -4.78 14.90
C GLY A 85 29.22 -4.74 15.48
N ARG A 86 29.02 -4.03 16.60
CA ARG A 86 27.69 -3.82 17.20
C ARG A 86 26.80 -2.96 16.31
N ILE A 87 27.29 -1.87 15.74
CA ILE A 87 26.53 -1.02 14.81
C ILE A 87 26.11 -1.86 13.60
N ASP A 88 27.01 -2.62 12.98
CA ASP A 88 26.72 -3.44 11.82
C ASP A 88 25.65 -4.50 12.10
N ALA A 89 25.64 -5.09 13.29
CA ALA A 89 24.61 -6.06 13.71
C ALA A 89 23.24 -5.38 13.90
N MET A 90 23.22 -4.24 14.60
CA MET A 90 21.99 -3.51 14.89
C MET A 90 21.40 -2.86 13.62
N ASP A 91 22.21 -2.37 12.70
CA ASP A 91 21.72 -1.85 11.41
C ASP A 91 21.03 -2.94 10.59
N LYS A 92 21.53 -4.19 10.61
CA LYS A 92 20.84 -5.33 9.98
C LYS A 92 19.50 -5.63 10.64
N GLU A 93 19.42 -5.57 11.95
CA GLU A 93 18.18 -5.76 12.71
C GLU A 93 17.15 -4.68 12.36
N VAL A 94 17.56 -3.41 12.29
CA VAL A 94 16.71 -2.29 11.87
C VAL A 94 16.16 -2.50 10.47
N VAL A 95 16.96 -2.98 9.52
CA VAL A 95 16.52 -3.30 8.16
C VAL A 95 15.49 -4.42 8.17
N SER A 96 15.73 -5.49 8.95
CA SER A 96 14.78 -6.60 9.08
C SER A 96 13.44 -6.14 9.66
N MET A 97 13.47 -5.34 10.72
CA MET A 97 12.25 -4.78 11.33
C MET A 97 11.50 -3.85 10.39
N ARG A 98 12.22 -3.07 9.58
CA ARG A 98 11.59 -2.23 8.57
C ARG A 98 10.83 -3.05 7.53
N ASN A 99 11.47 -4.09 6.98
CA ASN A 99 10.82 -4.97 6.02
C ASN A 99 9.57 -5.64 6.62
N GLU A 100 9.64 -6.06 7.88
CA GLU A 100 8.50 -6.63 8.59
C GLU A 100 7.38 -5.61 8.81
N LEU A 101 7.70 -4.36 9.15
CA LEU A 101 6.72 -3.27 9.26
C LEU A 101 6.04 -3.00 7.92
N ASP A 102 6.81 -2.94 6.83
CA ASP A 102 6.28 -2.72 5.50
C ASP A 102 5.30 -3.84 5.10
N MET A 103 5.63 -5.10 5.40
CA MET A 103 4.73 -6.24 5.15
C MET A 103 3.46 -6.16 5.98
N ARG A 104 3.55 -5.88 7.29
CA ARG A 104 2.37 -5.75 8.17
C ARG A 104 1.47 -4.58 7.76
N LEU A 105 2.05 -3.48 7.30
CA LEU A 105 1.29 -2.33 6.78
C LEU A 105 0.58 -2.67 5.46
N LEU A 106 1.17 -3.53 4.61
CA LEU A 106 0.54 -4.00 3.37
C LEU A 106 -0.67 -4.91 3.64
N GLU A 107 -0.63 -5.69 4.72
CA GLU A 107 -1.73 -6.55 5.14
C GLU A 107 -2.88 -5.77 5.79
N LEU A 108 -2.60 -4.56 6.30
CA LEU A 108 -3.60 -3.75 6.96
C LEU A 108 -4.54 -3.09 5.92
N PRO A 109 -5.85 -3.34 5.96
CA PRO A 109 -6.78 -2.70 5.04
C PRO A 109 -6.81 -1.19 5.21
N ASN A 110 -7.01 -0.46 4.11
CA ASN A 110 -7.25 0.98 4.19
C ASN A 110 -8.50 1.30 5.02
N ILE A 111 -8.45 2.40 5.74
CA ILE A 111 -9.61 2.94 6.45
C ILE A 111 -10.56 3.69 5.50
N HIS A 112 -11.84 3.66 5.82
CA HIS A 112 -12.84 4.42 5.09
C HIS A 112 -12.84 5.91 5.49
N HIS A 113 -13.37 6.77 4.63
CA HIS A 113 -13.60 8.18 4.93
C HIS A 113 -14.69 8.34 6.00
N GLU A 114 -14.68 9.43 6.72
CA GLU A 114 -15.66 9.71 7.79
C GLU A 114 -17.10 9.83 7.30
N SER A 115 -17.29 10.27 6.04
CA SER A 115 -18.61 10.35 5.42
C SER A 115 -19.20 9.00 5.00
N SER A 116 -18.43 7.92 5.03
CA SER A 116 -18.96 6.60 4.70
C SER A 116 -19.80 6.08 5.86
N PRO A 117 -21.05 5.64 5.62
CA PRO A 117 -21.87 5.03 6.64
C PRO A 117 -21.22 3.76 7.18
N VAL A 118 -21.48 3.45 8.44
CA VAL A 118 -21.04 2.19 9.05
C VAL A 118 -22.17 1.19 8.88
N GLY A 119 -21.86 0.06 8.25
CA GLY A 119 -22.83 -0.98 7.96
C GLY A 119 -22.18 -2.33 7.76
N ALA A 120 -22.96 -3.40 7.87
CA ALA A 120 -22.51 -4.78 7.70
C ALA A 120 -22.47 -5.19 6.22
N ASP A 121 -23.39 -4.65 5.40
CA ASP A 121 -23.50 -4.96 3.98
C ASP A 121 -24.12 -3.80 3.19
N GLU A 122 -24.44 -4.04 1.92
CA GLU A 122 -24.98 -3.05 1.00
C GLU A 122 -26.38 -2.52 1.36
N SER A 123 -27.14 -3.20 2.22
CA SER A 123 -28.48 -2.73 2.62
C SER A 123 -28.44 -1.46 3.47
N GLU A 124 -27.27 -1.18 4.07
CA GLU A 124 -27.03 0.02 4.90
C GLU A 124 -26.36 1.16 4.11
N ASN A 125 -26.19 0.99 2.79
CA ASN A 125 -25.72 2.07 1.93
C ASN A 125 -26.74 3.21 1.89
N VAL A 126 -26.24 4.44 1.98
CA VAL A 126 -27.05 5.64 1.87
C VAL A 126 -26.92 6.23 0.47
N GLU A 127 -28.06 6.36 -0.22
CA GLU A 127 -28.08 7.05 -1.50
C GLU A 127 -27.78 8.53 -1.27
N MET A 128 -26.70 9.03 -1.85
CA MET A 128 -26.24 10.40 -1.68
C MET A 128 -26.86 11.35 -2.70
N GLU A 129 -27.07 10.88 -3.92
CA GLU A 129 -27.61 11.67 -5.02
C GLU A 129 -28.19 10.75 -6.09
N SER A 130 -29.33 11.11 -6.64
CA SER A 130 -29.92 10.50 -7.83
C SER A 130 -30.00 11.54 -8.95
N TRP A 131 -29.61 11.17 -10.16
CA TRP A 131 -29.70 12.02 -11.34
C TRP A 131 -30.42 11.33 -12.48
N GLY A 132 -31.42 12.00 -13.03
CA GLY A 132 -32.22 11.52 -14.14
C GLY A 132 -33.26 10.49 -13.73
N GLU A 133 -34.02 10.04 -14.72
CA GLU A 133 -35.00 8.98 -14.56
C GLU A 133 -34.69 7.84 -15.54
N PRO A 134 -34.83 6.56 -15.10
CA PRO A 134 -34.69 5.42 -16.01
C PRO A 134 -35.68 5.53 -17.15
N ARG A 135 -35.20 5.23 -18.36
CA ARG A 135 -36.07 5.20 -19.54
C ARG A 135 -37.11 4.07 -19.44
N GLU A 136 -38.37 4.40 -19.57
CA GLU A 136 -39.39 3.39 -19.74
C GLU A 136 -39.43 2.86 -21.19
N PHE A 137 -39.44 1.54 -21.32
CA PHE A 137 -39.54 0.88 -22.62
C PHE A 137 -40.94 0.29 -22.77
N HIS A 138 -41.56 0.46 -23.97
CA HIS A 138 -42.83 -0.15 -24.31
C HIS A 138 -42.68 -1.58 -24.86
N PHE A 139 -41.48 -2.15 -24.75
CA PHE A 139 -41.14 -3.50 -25.16
C PHE A 139 -40.20 -4.11 -24.08
N GLU A 140 -40.09 -5.43 -24.10
CA GLU A 140 -39.13 -6.12 -23.20
C GLU A 140 -37.70 -5.92 -23.71
N PRO A 141 -36.83 -5.19 -22.96
CA PRO A 141 -35.49 -4.90 -23.40
C PRO A 141 -34.61 -6.14 -23.30
N LYS A 142 -33.86 -6.44 -24.37
CA LYS A 142 -32.85 -7.50 -24.37
C LYS A 142 -31.63 -7.07 -23.53
N PRO A 143 -31.01 -8.01 -22.80
CA PRO A 143 -29.77 -7.74 -22.13
C PRO A 143 -28.63 -7.49 -23.14
N HIS A 144 -27.60 -6.75 -22.72
CA HIS A 144 -26.52 -6.30 -23.60
C HIS A 144 -25.76 -7.44 -24.30
N TRP A 145 -25.61 -8.59 -23.64
CA TRP A 145 -24.97 -9.76 -24.26
C TRP A 145 -25.73 -10.34 -25.43
N GLU A 146 -27.05 -10.46 -25.34
CA GLU A 146 -27.89 -10.90 -26.47
C GLU A 146 -27.83 -9.90 -27.64
N ILE A 147 -27.86 -8.60 -27.32
CA ILE A 147 -27.73 -7.56 -28.36
C ILE A 147 -26.34 -7.64 -29.02
N ALA A 148 -25.29 -7.87 -28.25
CA ALA A 148 -23.95 -7.99 -28.79
C ALA A 148 -23.76 -9.22 -29.69
N GLU A 149 -24.37 -10.34 -29.35
CA GLU A 149 -24.36 -11.55 -30.20
C GLU A 149 -25.21 -11.36 -31.44
N ASP A 150 -26.46 -10.88 -31.31
CA ASP A 150 -27.34 -10.62 -32.42
C ASP A 150 -26.73 -9.68 -33.47
N LEU A 151 -25.97 -8.69 -33.02
CA LEU A 151 -25.27 -7.73 -33.89
C LEU A 151 -23.89 -8.20 -34.36
N GLY A 152 -23.43 -9.37 -33.94
CA GLY A 152 -22.08 -9.89 -34.23
C GLY A 152 -20.94 -9.04 -33.67
N LEU A 153 -21.16 -8.35 -32.55
CA LEU A 153 -20.17 -7.51 -31.88
C LEU A 153 -19.28 -8.30 -30.91
N ALA A 154 -19.84 -9.37 -30.33
CA ALA A 154 -19.16 -10.24 -29.40
C ALA A 154 -19.48 -11.71 -29.65
N ASN A 155 -18.58 -12.60 -29.20
CA ASN A 155 -18.79 -14.05 -29.20
C ASN A 155 -18.35 -14.62 -27.86
N PHE A 156 -19.26 -15.10 -27.06
CA PHE A 156 -19.02 -15.63 -25.72
C PHE A 156 -18.49 -17.06 -25.77
N GLU A 157 -18.89 -17.86 -26.74
CA GLU A 157 -18.39 -19.23 -26.93
C GLU A 157 -16.88 -19.22 -27.24
N TRP A 158 -16.43 -18.33 -28.13
CA TRP A 158 -15.00 -18.18 -28.43
C TRP A 158 -14.23 -17.63 -27.22
N GLY A 159 -14.80 -16.67 -26.51
CA GLY A 159 -14.22 -16.17 -25.27
C GLY A 159 -14.00 -17.28 -24.25
N ALA A 160 -15.00 -18.12 -24.05
CA ALA A 160 -14.92 -19.26 -23.14
C ALA A 160 -13.87 -20.30 -23.58
N LYS A 161 -13.71 -20.57 -24.88
CA LYS A 161 -12.67 -21.48 -25.40
C LYS A 161 -11.25 -20.96 -25.18
N VAL A 162 -11.05 -19.64 -25.29
CA VAL A 162 -9.71 -19.03 -25.20
C VAL A 162 -9.29 -18.81 -23.74
N SER A 163 -10.22 -18.34 -22.89
CA SER A 163 -9.87 -17.83 -21.55
C SER A 163 -10.73 -18.42 -20.42
N GLY A 164 -11.68 -19.30 -20.73
CA GLY A 164 -12.57 -19.90 -19.74
C GLY A 164 -13.90 -19.17 -19.57
N ALA A 165 -14.67 -19.59 -18.57
CA ALA A 165 -16.01 -19.06 -18.32
C ALA A 165 -15.96 -17.54 -18.00
N ARG A 166 -17.02 -16.83 -18.41
CA ARG A 166 -17.21 -15.38 -18.21
C ARG A 166 -16.31 -14.47 -19.06
N PHE A 167 -15.54 -15.03 -20.00
CA PHE A 167 -14.82 -14.23 -20.99
C PHE A 167 -15.66 -14.09 -22.28
N TYR A 168 -15.39 -13.04 -23.02
CA TYR A 168 -15.96 -12.80 -24.34
C TYR A 168 -14.86 -12.38 -25.33
N THR A 169 -15.13 -12.54 -26.60
CA THR A 169 -14.26 -12.08 -27.68
C THR A 169 -15.03 -11.05 -28.50
N LEU A 170 -14.49 -9.85 -28.61
CA LEU A 170 -15.05 -8.84 -29.51
C LEU A 170 -14.74 -9.17 -30.96
N THR A 171 -15.72 -9.04 -31.82
CA THR A 171 -15.62 -9.36 -33.23
C THR A 171 -16.04 -8.17 -34.11
N GLY A 172 -15.60 -8.15 -35.34
CA GLY A 172 -16.05 -7.19 -36.35
C GLY A 172 -16.09 -5.73 -35.89
N LEU A 173 -17.29 -5.16 -35.90
CA LEU A 173 -17.53 -3.78 -35.46
C LEU A 173 -17.35 -3.58 -33.96
N GLY A 174 -17.58 -4.60 -33.12
CA GLY A 174 -17.34 -4.53 -31.69
C GLY A 174 -15.85 -4.25 -31.37
N ALA A 175 -14.97 -5.01 -32.01
CA ALA A 175 -13.53 -4.78 -31.85
C ALA A 175 -13.02 -3.43 -32.43
N LYS A 176 -13.70 -2.91 -33.46
CA LYS A 176 -13.42 -1.57 -33.99
C LYS A 176 -13.87 -0.47 -33.03
N LEU A 177 -15.06 -0.63 -32.43
CA LEU A 177 -15.63 0.31 -31.48
C LEU A 177 -14.76 0.42 -30.23
N GLU A 178 -14.31 -0.70 -29.68
CA GLU A 178 -13.41 -0.70 -28.52
C GLU A 178 -12.14 0.13 -28.79
N ARG A 179 -11.47 -0.14 -29.93
CA ARG A 179 -10.26 0.64 -30.29
C ARG A 179 -10.57 2.12 -30.51
N ALA A 180 -11.70 2.44 -31.12
CA ALA A 180 -12.11 3.83 -31.32
C ALA A 180 -12.34 4.55 -29.98
N LEU A 181 -12.98 3.89 -29.02
CA LEU A 181 -13.19 4.43 -27.69
C LEU A 181 -11.88 4.60 -26.92
N VAL A 182 -10.95 3.65 -27.00
CA VAL A 182 -9.62 3.76 -26.39
C VAL A 182 -8.88 4.98 -26.94
N ASN A 183 -8.83 5.12 -28.26
CA ASN A 183 -8.16 6.28 -28.88
C ASN A 183 -8.84 7.60 -28.49
N PHE A 184 -10.16 7.66 -28.55
CA PHE A 184 -10.92 8.84 -28.14
C PHE A 184 -10.63 9.24 -26.69
N MET A 185 -10.61 8.28 -25.75
CA MET A 185 -10.32 8.56 -24.34
C MET A 185 -8.87 9.02 -24.15
N LEU A 186 -7.91 8.38 -24.83
CA LEU A 186 -6.50 8.80 -24.76
C LEU A 186 -6.32 10.24 -25.27
N ASP A 187 -6.87 10.54 -26.45
CA ASP A 187 -6.76 11.89 -27.05
C ASP A 187 -7.44 12.92 -26.13
N LEU A 188 -8.64 12.64 -25.63
CA LEU A 188 -9.36 13.54 -24.73
C LEU A 188 -8.56 13.82 -23.46
N HIS A 189 -7.99 12.78 -22.85
CA HIS A 189 -7.28 12.95 -21.57
C HIS A 189 -5.91 13.62 -21.75
N THR A 190 -5.21 13.32 -22.82
CA THR A 190 -3.90 13.94 -23.08
C THR A 190 -4.04 15.39 -23.57
N GLU A 191 -5.00 15.67 -24.46
CA GLU A 191 -5.15 17.01 -25.06
C GLU A 191 -5.91 18.00 -24.16
N LYS A 192 -6.95 17.53 -23.48
CA LYS A 192 -7.84 18.41 -22.69
C LYS A 192 -7.65 18.34 -21.19
N HIS A 193 -7.19 17.22 -20.66
CA HIS A 193 -7.06 17.04 -19.21
C HIS A 193 -5.61 17.02 -18.73
N GLY A 194 -4.63 17.12 -19.65
CA GLY A 194 -3.22 17.26 -19.30
C GLY A 194 -2.53 16.04 -18.69
N TYR A 195 -3.04 14.84 -18.98
CA TYR A 195 -2.41 13.57 -18.56
C TYR A 195 -1.13 13.30 -19.36
#